data_66dc1d4110177b4d195ad1be5246e8a2
#
_entry.id   66dc1d4110177b4d195ad1be5246e8a2
#
_cell.length_a   1.000
_cell.length_b   1.000
_cell.length_c   1.000
_cell.angle_alpha   90.00
_cell.angle_beta   90.00
_cell.angle_gamma   90.00
#
_symmetry.space_group_name_H-M   'P 1'
#
loop_
_entity.id
_entity.type
_entity.pdbx_description
1 polymer ?
#
loop_
_entity_poly.entity_id
_entity_poly.type
_entity_poly.pdbx_seq_one_letter_code
_entity_poly.pdbx_strand_id
1 'polypeptide(L)' 'MADEPENLTLRMLRQIDAKLDTLMDRVHDLTARMSSVEDQLVGLRTDFVRLEHRVDRFDDRLLRIERRLDLAEA' A
#
# COMPACT_ATOMS: atom_id res chain seq x y z
N MET A 1 5.57 55.21 -5.28
CA MET A 1 6.60 54.39 -4.64
C MET A 1 6.12 53.62 -3.40
N ALA A 2 5.09 54.11 -2.72
CA ALA A 2 4.46 53.35 -1.64
C ALA A 2 3.83 52.03 -2.11
N ASP A 3 3.57 51.88 -3.42
CA ASP A 3 2.93 50.71 -4.00
C ASP A 3 3.89 49.55 -4.28
N GLU A 4 5.21 49.80 -4.32
CA GLU A 4 6.19 48.75 -4.63
C GLU A 4 6.23 47.62 -3.61
N PRO A 5 6.28 47.90 -2.28
CA PRO A 5 6.24 46.81 -1.28
C PRO A 5 4.94 46.03 -1.33
N GLU A 6 3.80 46.69 -1.56
CA GLU A 6 2.52 46.05 -1.69
C GLU A 6 2.45 45.16 -2.92
N ASN A 7 2.99 45.58 -4.04
CA ASN A 7 3.06 44.80 -5.30
C ASN A 7 3.94 43.57 -5.12
N LEU A 8 5.06 43.70 -4.42
CA LEU A 8 5.93 42.60 -4.12
C LEU A 8 5.22 41.57 -3.21
N THR A 9 4.53 42.08 -2.19
CA THR A 9 3.76 41.23 -1.27
C THR A 9 2.67 40.48 -2.03
N LEU A 10 1.95 41.14 -2.91
CA LEU A 10 0.93 40.50 -3.74
C LEU A 10 1.52 39.42 -4.65
N ARG A 11 2.67 39.67 -5.24
CA ARG A 11 3.35 38.66 -6.07
C ARG A 11 3.74 37.43 -5.24
N MET A 12 4.27 37.64 -4.04
CA MET A 12 4.62 36.56 -3.12
C MET A 12 3.40 35.77 -2.71
N LEU A 13 2.29 36.45 -2.41
CA LEU A 13 1.02 35.80 -2.04
C LEU A 13 0.49 34.95 -3.20
N ARG A 14 0.56 35.45 -4.42
CA ARG A 14 0.15 34.69 -5.60
C ARG A 14 1.00 33.45 -5.83
N GLN A 15 2.31 33.58 -5.60
CA GLN A 15 3.24 32.45 -5.70
C GLN A 15 2.95 31.40 -4.64
N ILE A 16 2.68 31.83 -3.40
CA ILE A 16 2.33 30.94 -2.30
C ILE A 16 0.99 30.22 -2.62
N ASP A 17 0.02 30.97 -3.10
CA ASP A 17 -1.29 30.42 -3.47
C ASP A 17 -1.14 29.34 -4.55
N ALA A 18 -0.35 29.63 -5.59
CA ALA A 18 -0.08 28.67 -6.65
C ALA A 18 0.62 27.42 -6.12
N LYS A 19 1.55 27.57 -5.19
CA LYS A 19 2.25 26.44 -4.56
C LYS A 19 1.30 25.62 -3.69
N LEU A 20 0.39 26.28 -2.99
CA LEU A 20 -0.63 25.60 -2.19
C LEU A 20 -1.57 24.76 -3.07
N ASP A 21 -1.99 25.31 -4.21
CA ASP A 21 -2.83 24.57 -5.15
C ASP A 21 -2.11 23.32 -5.67
N THR A 22 -0.85 23.46 -6.03
CA THR A 22 -0.03 22.33 -6.46
C THR A 22 0.12 21.29 -5.35
N LEU A 23 0.35 21.77 -4.14
CA LEU A 23 0.48 20.88 -2.98
C LEU A 23 -0.82 20.12 -2.70
N MET A 24 -1.96 20.78 -2.78
CA MET A 24 -3.27 20.15 -2.63
C MET A 24 -3.48 19.05 -3.67
N ASP A 25 -3.13 19.31 -4.92
CA ASP A 25 -3.23 18.32 -5.99
C ASP A 25 -2.35 17.11 -5.69
N ARG A 26 -1.14 17.34 -5.22
CA ARG A 26 -0.21 16.26 -4.84
C ARG A 26 -0.72 15.46 -3.65
N VAL A 27 -1.33 16.13 -2.67
CA VAL A 27 -1.91 15.46 -1.51
C VAL A 27 -3.08 14.57 -1.94
N HIS A 28 -3.94 15.07 -2.84
CA HIS A 28 -5.03 14.26 -3.39
C HIS A 28 -4.51 13.04 -4.15
N ASP A 29 -3.47 13.22 -4.95
CA ASP A 29 -2.84 12.12 -5.68
C ASP A 29 -2.25 11.08 -4.72
N LEU A 30 -1.54 11.54 -3.67
CA LEU A 30 -1.00 10.66 -2.65
C LEU A 30 -2.09 9.89 -1.91
N THR A 31 -3.21 10.55 -1.60
CA THR A 31 -4.34 9.92 -0.94
C THR A 31 -4.92 8.80 -1.82
N ALA A 32 -5.06 9.06 -3.11
CA ALA A 32 -5.53 8.04 -4.06
C ALA A 32 -4.58 6.85 -4.15
N ARG A 33 -3.27 7.11 -4.20
CA ARG A 33 -2.25 6.06 -4.22
C ARG A 33 -2.26 5.26 -2.92
N MET A 34 -2.45 5.92 -1.79
CA MET A 34 -2.52 5.27 -0.49
C MET A 34 -3.71 4.32 -0.40
N SER A 35 -4.87 4.74 -0.90
CA SER A 35 -6.06 3.88 -0.98
C SER A 35 -5.78 2.64 -1.85
N SER A 36 -5.10 2.82 -2.97
CA SER A 36 -4.70 1.71 -3.85
C SER A 36 -3.76 0.73 -3.13
N VAL A 37 -2.79 1.25 -2.38
CA VAL A 37 -1.87 0.42 -1.59
C VAL A 37 -2.62 -0.33 -0.50
N GLU A 38 -3.56 0.31 0.19
CA GLU A 38 -4.39 -0.32 1.21
C GLU A 38 -5.20 -1.49 0.62
N ASP A 39 -5.81 -1.30 -0.56
CA ASP A 39 -6.54 -2.34 -1.25
C ASP A 39 -5.62 -3.51 -1.62
N GLN A 40 -4.41 -3.22 -2.09
CA GLN A 40 -3.42 -4.24 -2.41
C GLN A 40 -2.98 -5.01 -1.17
N LEU A 41 -2.85 -4.33 -0.03
CA LEU A 41 -2.50 -4.98 1.24
C LEU A 41 -3.60 -5.94 1.71
N VAL A 42 -4.86 -5.55 1.55
CA VAL A 42 -5.99 -6.43 1.88
C VAL A 42 -5.97 -7.67 0.98
N GLY A 43 -5.73 -7.50 -0.32
CA GLY A 43 -5.61 -8.61 -1.26
C GLY A 43 -4.44 -9.53 -0.91
N LEU A 44 -3.29 -8.94 -0.57
CA LEU A 44 -2.11 -9.70 -0.17
C LEU A 44 -2.36 -10.51 1.10
N ARG A 45 -3.04 -9.93 2.06
CA ARG A 45 -3.39 -10.62 3.32
C ARG A 45 -4.32 -11.81 3.05
N THR A 46 -5.30 -11.65 2.16
CA THR A 46 -6.19 -12.72 1.74
C THR A 46 -5.41 -13.85 1.07
N ASP A 47 -4.49 -13.51 0.17
CA ASP A 47 -3.63 -14.48 -0.50
C ASP A 47 -2.72 -15.23 0.48
N PHE A 48 -2.21 -14.52 1.49
CA PHE A 48 -1.38 -15.11 2.52
C PHE A 48 -2.15 -16.14 3.34
N VAL A 49 -3.39 -15.84 3.72
CA VAL A 49 -4.24 -16.79 4.46
C VAL A 49 -4.53 -18.02 3.60
N ARG A 50 -4.81 -17.85 2.33
CA ARG A 50 -5.00 -18.98 1.40
C ARG A 50 -3.75 -19.85 1.29
N LEU A 51 -2.58 -19.20 1.25
CA LEU A 51 -1.32 -19.91 1.20
C LEU A 51 -1.09 -20.72 2.48
N GLU A 52 -1.38 -20.16 3.65
CA GLU A 52 -1.30 -20.88 4.92
C GLU A 52 -2.17 -22.15 4.92
N HIS A 53 -3.40 -22.05 4.43
CA HIS A 53 -4.29 -23.21 4.31
C HIS A 53 -3.74 -24.26 3.36
N ARG A 54 -3.11 -23.85 2.28
CA ARG A 54 -2.48 -24.76 1.33
C ARG A 54 -1.28 -25.47 1.94
N VAL A 55 -0.47 -24.75 2.70
CA VAL A 55 0.67 -25.32 3.39
C VAL A 55 0.21 -26.33 4.43
N ASP A 56 -0.81 -26.01 5.22
CA ASP A 56 -1.38 -26.92 6.22
C ASP A 56 -1.88 -28.20 5.58
N ARG A 57 -2.59 -28.12 4.45
CA ARG A 57 -3.05 -29.29 3.72
C ARG A 57 -1.88 -30.11 3.16
N PHE A 58 -0.86 -29.42 2.72
CA PHE A 58 0.35 -30.05 2.22
C PHE A 58 1.06 -30.84 3.32
N ASP A 59 1.18 -30.25 4.51
CA ASP A 59 1.75 -30.91 5.70
C ASP A 59 0.96 -32.16 6.06
N ASP A 60 -0.37 -32.10 6.07
CA ASP A 60 -1.23 -33.24 6.33
C ASP A 60 -0.99 -34.37 5.33
N ARG A 61 -0.85 -34.04 4.05
CA ARG A 61 -0.55 -35.02 3.01
C ARG A 61 0.82 -35.66 3.20
N LEU A 62 1.82 -34.84 3.58
CA LEU A 62 3.16 -35.34 3.86
C LEU A 62 3.15 -36.32 5.04
N LEU A 63 2.44 -35.97 6.12
CA LEU A 63 2.29 -36.86 7.28
C LEU A 63 1.64 -38.19 6.90
N ARG A 64 0.63 -38.17 6.05
CA ARG A 64 -0.02 -39.38 5.56
C ARG A 64 0.93 -40.25 4.72
N ILE A 65 1.71 -39.61 3.88
CA ILE A 65 2.71 -40.31 3.07
C ILE A 65 3.78 -40.93 3.94
N GLU A 66 4.29 -40.19 4.91
CA GLU A 66 5.28 -40.70 5.88
C GLU A 66 4.76 -41.91 6.65
N ARG A 67 3.51 -41.87 7.14
CA ARG A 67 2.87 -42.99 7.81
C ARG A 67 2.76 -44.23 6.92
N ARG A 68 2.39 -44.04 5.66
CA ARG A 68 2.30 -45.14 4.69
C ARG A 68 3.66 -45.75 4.41
N LEU A 69 4.72 -44.92 4.33
CA LEU A 69 6.07 -45.39 4.14
C LEU A 69 6.55 -46.19 5.36
N ASP A 70 6.29 -45.71 6.58
CA ASP A 70 6.63 -46.39 7.82
C ASP A 70 5.91 -47.74 7.92
N LEU A 71 4.63 -47.79 7.56
CA LEU A 71 3.87 -49.01 7.52
C LEU A 71 4.38 -50.01 6.49
N ALA A 72 4.84 -49.49 5.35
CA ALA A 72 5.40 -50.31 4.29
C ALA A 72 6.75 -50.89 4.67
N GLU A 73 7.54 -50.17 5.47
CA GLU A 73 8.84 -50.63 5.98
C GLU A 73 8.71 -51.61 7.15
N ALA A 74 7.64 -51.50 7.89
CA ALA A 74 7.36 -52.39 9.00
C ALA A 74 6.80 -53.71 8.50
#